data_402846424ea48a95a7709f885dcad30e
#
_entry.id   402846424ea48a95a7709f885dcad30e
#
_cell.length_a   1.000
_cell.length_b   1.000
_cell.length_c   1.000
_cell.angle_alpha   90.00
_cell.angle_beta   90.00
_cell.angle_gamma   90.00
#
_symmetry.space_group_name_H-M   'P 1'
#
loop_
_entity.id
_entity.type
_entity.pdbx_description
1 polymer ?
#
loop_
_entity_poly.entity_id
_entity_poly.type
_entity_poly.pdbx_seq_one_letter_code
_entity_poly.pdbx_strand_id
1 'polypeptide(L)'
;MPDKSWHLERRTFLKGVGVTLALPWLEGMSWSNDRGSAATPPNRFCTVYFPFGIADLTENDARAQFGWWPLGEGRDYQFSKTLEPLAPLRDQITPLAGLDHPAGYELGGHGTAGIFLTGGLRNKTRTLNRVSADQVVAEHLGRETRFQSLVCSTEGGVGALLNSNTLSYDRSGNPLPGIAEPSALFDMLFGAAQARQTLRTQASVLDRLLESTRELNGQLGAADRRKLDEYLFSVRGVEQEIVRARGWLDTPNARVDAAELNLACNIKNDPRAYLRVVYDLLFLAFQTDSTRVATFLTGNMRGESQYSAAAAWPKAAGVREEAHKVKHDAGSKPEDASRYDAFLLEQFAYFMTRLQDAREGDATLLDRTLLLYGSSNSTSHANTNYPLILAGGRSLGFKHGQYLKFPAKRVPMSNLLLTAIQRLDVRVESFADSTGVLSELT
;
A
#
# COMPACT_ATOMS: atom_id res chain seq x y z
N MET A 1 -27.97 -6.49 -41.84
CA MET A 1 -28.28 -5.71 -40.62
C MET A 1 -26.95 -5.47 -39.93
N PRO A 2 -26.55 -4.24 -39.61
CA PRO A 2 -25.27 -4.04 -38.92
C PRO A 2 -25.41 -4.52 -37.48
N ASP A 3 -24.55 -5.44 -37.07
CA ASP A 3 -24.39 -5.87 -35.68
C ASP A 3 -24.13 -4.64 -34.80
N LYS A 4 -25.05 -4.35 -33.91
CA LYS A 4 -24.87 -3.35 -32.86
C LYS A 4 -23.82 -3.91 -31.90
N SER A 5 -22.61 -3.39 -31.98
CA SER A 5 -21.57 -3.66 -30.99
C SER A 5 -22.02 -3.03 -29.67
N TRP A 6 -22.24 -3.85 -28.64
CA TRP A 6 -22.59 -3.45 -27.26
C TRP A 6 -21.37 -2.97 -26.47
N HIS A 7 -20.38 -2.41 -27.13
CA HIS A 7 -19.18 -1.90 -26.51
C HIS A 7 -19.50 -0.55 -25.85
N LEU A 8 -19.55 -0.52 -24.52
CA LEU A 8 -19.70 0.69 -23.71
C LEU A 8 -18.31 1.15 -23.23
N GLU A 9 -17.79 2.24 -23.78
CA GLU A 9 -16.65 2.92 -23.17
C GLU A 9 -17.06 3.39 -21.77
N ARG A 10 -16.30 3.00 -20.73
CA ARG A 10 -16.53 3.39 -19.34
C ARG A 10 -16.72 4.89 -19.18
N ARG A 11 -15.89 5.70 -19.86
CA ARG A 11 -16.00 7.17 -19.86
C ARG A 11 -17.30 7.66 -20.47
N THR A 12 -17.79 7.03 -21.51
CA THR A 12 -19.03 7.39 -22.20
C THR A 12 -20.25 6.99 -21.37
N PHE A 13 -20.21 5.83 -20.71
CA PHE A 13 -21.26 5.37 -19.81
C PHE A 13 -21.39 6.31 -18.60
N LEU A 14 -20.29 6.70 -17.98
CA LEU A 14 -20.27 7.63 -16.84
C LEU A 14 -20.74 9.04 -17.23
N LYS A 15 -20.67 9.43 -18.51
CA LYS A 15 -21.20 10.70 -19.00
C LYS A 15 -22.69 10.67 -19.32
N GLY A 16 -23.23 9.52 -19.66
CA GLY A 16 -24.62 9.38 -20.16
C GLY A 16 -25.70 9.18 -19.11
N VAL A 17 -25.33 8.78 -17.89
CA VAL A 17 -26.30 8.44 -16.83
C VAL A 17 -26.15 9.47 -15.70
N GLY A 18 -27.13 10.34 -15.53
CA GLY A 18 -27.16 11.39 -14.50
C GLY A 18 -27.21 10.87 -13.05
N VAL A 19 -27.18 9.57 -12.84
CA VAL A 19 -27.11 8.87 -11.55
C VAL A 19 -26.17 7.69 -11.71
N THR A 20 -24.95 7.78 -11.26
CA THR A 20 -23.99 6.67 -11.22
C THR A 20 -23.85 6.17 -9.80
N LEU A 21 -24.40 4.99 -9.52
CA LEU A 21 -23.96 4.13 -8.42
C LEU A 21 -22.50 3.74 -8.68
N ALA A 22 -21.73 3.43 -7.63
CA ALA A 22 -20.41 2.81 -7.79
C ALA A 22 -20.61 1.48 -8.52
N LEU A 23 -20.39 1.49 -9.83
CA LEU A 23 -20.53 0.29 -10.63
C LEU A 23 -19.26 -0.54 -10.51
N PRO A 24 -19.34 -1.83 -10.18
CA PRO A 24 -18.24 -2.75 -10.33
C PRO A 24 -17.78 -2.77 -11.79
N TRP A 25 -16.62 -3.32 -12.05
CA TRP A 25 -16.15 -3.56 -13.41
C TRP A 25 -17.20 -4.39 -14.17
N LEU A 26 -17.76 -3.83 -15.23
CA LEU A 26 -18.68 -4.56 -16.10
C LEU A 26 -17.91 -5.05 -17.33
N GLU A 27 -18.16 -6.28 -17.75
CA GLU A 27 -17.53 -6.90 -18.93
C GLU A 27 -17.66 -6.04 -20.20
N GLY A 28 -18.77 -5.31 -20.37
CA GLY A 28 -18.98 -4.37 -21.47
C GLY A 28 -18.15 -3.08 -21.41
N MET A 29 -17.36 -2.88 -20.33
CA MET A 29 -16.46 -1.72 -20.17
C MET A 29 -15.02 -2.01 -20.58
N SER A 30 -14.76 -3.18 -21.12
CA SER A 30 -13.44 -3.61 -21.55
C SER A 30 -12.99 -2.87 -22.82
N TRP A 31 -11.78 -2.31 -22.78
CA TRP A 31 -11.13 -1.70 -23.95
C TRP A 31 -10.47 -2.80 -24.78
N SER A 32 -11.10 -3.25 -25.85
CA SER A 32 -10.36 -3.93 -26.89
C SER A 32 -10.76 -3.38 -28.27
N ASN A 33 -9.80 -2.83 -29.00
CA ASN A 33 -9.92 -2.59 -30.42
C ASN A 33 -9.95 -3.91 -31.22
N ASP A 34 -9.76 -5.06 -30.56
CA ASP A 34 -9.84 -6.39 -31.18
C ASP A 34 -11.23 -7.01 -30.94
N ARG A 35 -11.96 -7.13 -32.03
CA ARG A 35 -13.24 -7.82 -32.09
C ARG A 35 -13.02 -9.30 -31.74
N GLY A 36 -13.25 -9.66 -30.48
CA GLY A 36 -13.27 -11.07 -30.09
C GLY A 36 -12.71 -11.49 -28.73
N SER A 37 -12.06 -10.60 -27.96
CA SER A 37 -11.59 -10.93 -26.62
C SER A 37 -12.22 -10.01 -25.57
N ALA A 38 -12.95 -10.59 -24.61
CA ALA A 38 -13.33 -9.86 -23.39
C ALA A 38 -12.05 -9.36 -22.71
N ALA A 39 -11.91 -8.03 -22.49
CA ALA A 39 -10.72 -7.51 -21.85
C ALA A 39 -10.60 -8.07 -20.44
N THR A 40 -9.43 -8.57 -20.11
CA THR A 40 -9.12 -9.08 -18.77
C THR A 40 -9.28 -7.94 -17.75
N PRO A 41 -10.03 -8.13 -16.66
CA PRO A 41 -10.13 -7.14 -15.60
C PRO A 41 -8.75 -6.77 -15.03
N PRO A 42 -8.55 -5.53 -14.56
CA PRO A 42 -7.24 -5.03 -14.18
C PRO A 42 -6.69 -5.68 -12.91
N ASN A 43 -5.39 -5.84 -12.88
CA ASN A 43 -4.65 -6.25 -11.70
C ASN A 43 -4.44 -5.06 -10.74
N ARG A 44 -4.27 -5.35 -9.44
CA ARG A 44 -4.10 -4.36 -8.39
C ARG A 44 -3.00 -4.74 -7.42
N PHE A 45 -2.42 -3.75 -6.77
CA PHE A 45 -1.40 -3.93 -5.75
C PHE A 45 -1.71 -3.09 -4.52
N CYS A 46 -1.63 -3.69 -3.34
CA CYS A 46 -1.78 -2.97 -2.09
C CYS A 46 -0.76 -3.46 -1.06
N THR A 47 -0.11 -2.51 -0.38
CA THR A 47 0.77 -2.79 0.75
C THR A 47 0.18 -2.20 2.03
N VAL A 48 0.10 -3.02 3.08
CA VAL A 48 -0.28 -2.60 4.43
C VAL A 48 0.90 -2.83 5.37
N TYR A 49 1.30 -1.78 6.06
CA TYR A 49 2.43 -1.80 6.98
C TYR A 49 1.97 -1.57 8.42
N PHE A 50 2.52 -2.35 9.36
CA PHE A 50 2.33 -2.14 10.80
C PHE A 50 3.66 -1.86 11.51
N PRO A 51 3.67 -1.01 12.57
CA PRO A 51 4.90 -0.57 13.22
C PRO A 51 5.39 -1.53 14.32
N PHE A 52 6.65 -1.34 14.75
CA PHE A 52 7.27 -1.84 15.98
C PHE A 52 7.58 -3.34 16.06
N GLY A 53 7.35 -4.11 14.99
CA GLY A 53 7.69 -5.55 14.98
C GLY A 53 6.67 -6.43 15.72
N ILE A 54 7.12 -7.58 16.21
CA ILE A 54 6.30 -8.72 16.61
C ILE A 54 6.83 -9.42 17.87
N ALA A 55 6.06 -10.38 18.42
CA ALA A 55 6.57 -11.41 19.30
C ALA A 55 7.27 -12.49 18.47
N ASP A 56 8.59 -12.36 18.31
CA ASP A 56 9.44 -13.29 17.55
C ASP A 56 9.86 -14.48 18.41
N LEU A 57 8.92 -15.40 18.62
CA LEU A 57 9.15 -16.63 19.40
C LEU A 57 9.48 -17.77 18.43
N THR A 58 10.48 -18.55 18.82
CA THR A 58 10.82 -19.78 18.08
C THR A 58 9.83 -20.91 18.42
N GLU A 59 9.72 -21.90 17.56
CA GLU A 59 8.85 -23.07 17.75
C GLU A 59 9.14 -23.87 19.03
N ASN A 60 10.37 -23.74 19.56
CA ASN A 60 10.80 -24.41 20.80
C ASN A 60 10.44 -23.63 22.08
N ASP A 61 9.95 -22.41 21.97
CA ASP A 61 9.45 -21.67 23.13
C ASP A 61 8.10 -22.26 23.58
N ALA A 62 7.93 -22.52 24.86
CA ALA A 62 6.68 -23.02 25.41
C ALA A 62 5.47 -22.11 25.14
N ARG A 63 5.72 -20.84 24.80
CA ARG A 63 4.72 -19.82 24.45
C ARG A 63 4.65 -19.54 22.94
N ALA A 64 5.26 -20.38 22.08
CA ALA A 64 5.31 -20.20 20.63
C ALA A 64 3.93 -19.92 20.01
N GLN A 65 2.86 -20.45 20.59
CA GLN A 65 1.48 -20.20 20.18
C GLN A 65 1.09 -18.70 20.20
N PHE A 66 1.78 -17.86 20.97
CA PHE A 66 1.57 -16.41 21.05
C PHE A 66 2.57 -15.64 20.19
N GLY A 67 3.47 -16.31 19.51
CA GLY A 67 4.37 -15.72 18.54
C GLY A 67 3.65 -15.31 17.25
N TRP A 68 4.36 -14.57 16.43
CA TRP A 68 3.89 -14.20 15.10
C TRP A 68 3.93 -15.40 14.14
N TRP A 69 4.99 -16.19 14.20
CA TRP A 69 5.23 -17.22 13.18
C TRP A 69 4.24 -18.37 13.27
N PRO A 70 3.78 -18.93 12.13
CA PRO A 70 3.09 -20.20 12.11
C PRO A 70 3.97 -21.31 12.74
N LEU A 71 3.33 -22.33 13.29
CA LEU A 71 4.01 -23.53 13.79
C LEU A 71 4.15 -24.54 12.63
N GLY A 72 5.31 -25.16 12.49
CA GLY A 72 5.64 -26.00 11.34
C GLY A 72 6.07 -25.21 10.11
N GLU A 73 5.96 -25.78 8.92
CA GLU A 73 6.32 -25.16 7.64
C GLU A 73 5.56 -25.76 6.46
N GLY A 74 5.73 -25.18 5.27
CA GLY A 74 5.10 -25.67 4.05
C GLY A 74 3.57 -25.58 4.13
N ARG A 75 2.89 -26.60 3.63
CA ARG A 75 1.42 -26.63 3.57
C ARG A 75 0.76 -27.10 4.87
N ASP A 76 1.50 -27.80 5.72
CA ASP A 76 0.98 -28.40 6.97
C ASP A 76 1.15 -27.48 8.18
N TYR A 77 1.54 -26.21 7.97
CA TYR A 77 1.69 -25.24 9.04
C TYR A 77 0.39 -25.05 9.83
N GLN A 78 0.51 -24.71 11.10
CA GLN A 78 -0.60 -24.36 11.97
C GLN A 78 -0.54 -22.86 12.33
N PHE A 79 -1.69 -22.22 12.41
CA PHE A 79 -1.75 -20.84 12.86
C PHE A 79 -1.38 -20.71 14.34
N SER A 80 -0.53 -19.73 14.65
CA SER A 80 -0.42 -19.23 16.00
C SER A 80 -1.69 -18.46 16.39
N LYS A 81 -1.91 -18.19 17.67
CA LYS A 81 -3.02 -17.33 18.12
C LYS A 81 -2.98 -15.93 17.53
N THR A 82 -1.79 -15.43 17.24
CA THR A 82 -1.59 -14.15 16.57
C THR A 82 -2.16 -14.16 15.16
N LEU A 83 -1.97 -15.24 14.40
CA LEU A 83 -2.42 -15.36 13.00
C LEU A 83 -3.82 -15.97 12.87
N GLU A 84 -4.45 -16.42 13.95
CA GLU A 84 -5.76 -17.07 13.94
C GLU A 84 -6.86 -16.29 13.21
N PRO A 85 -6.91 -14.94 13.24
CA PRO A 85 -7.87 -14.17 12.45
C PRO A 85 -7.82 -14.43 10.93
N LEU A 86 -6.69 -14.92 10.42
CA LEU A 86 -6.51 -15.25 9.00
C LEU A 86 -6.85 -16.71 8.66
N ALA A 87 -7.22 -17.54 9.63
CA ALA A 87 -7.49 -18.97 9.41
C ALA A 87 -8.57 -19.23 8.33
N PRO A 88 -9.68 -18.46 8.24
CA PRO A 88 -10.66 -18.63 7.17
C PRO A 88 -10.12 -18.31 5.77
N LEU A 89 -9.00 -17.59 5.70
CA LEU A 89 -8.36 -17.13 4.46
C LEU A 89 -7.04 -17.88 4.17
N ARG A 90 -6.83 -19.05 4.83
CA ARG A 90 -5.59 -19.85 4.71
C ARG A 90 -5.12 -20.02 3.28
N ASP A 91 -6.04 -20.40 2.39
CA ASP A 91 -5.73 -20.67 0.99
C ASP A 91 -5.49 -19.41 0.15
N GLN A 92 -5.62 -18.23 0.74
CA GLN A 92 -5.41 -16.93 0.10
C GLN A 92 -4.14 -16.23 0.60
N ILE A 93 -3.39 -16.84 1.52
CA ILE A 93 -2.22 -16.23 2.16
C ILE A 93 -1.00 -17.13 2.13
N THR A 94 0.17 -16.51 2.15
CA THR A 94 1.48 -17.14 2.35
C THR A 94 2.25 -16.31 3.37
N PRO A 95 2.34 -16.72 4.64
CA PRO A 95 3.31 -16.16 5.58
C PRO A 95 4.73 -16.40 5.08
N LEU A 96 5.63 -15.42 5.27
CA LEU A 96 7.00 -15.45 4.80
C LEU A 96 7.95 -15.09 5.94
N ALA A 97 9.00 -15.87 6.13
CA ALA A 97 10.09 -15.61 7.07
C ALA A 97 11.44 -15.60 6.36
N GLY A 98 12.44 -14.98 6.97
CA GLY A 98 13.83 -14.95 6.49
C GLY A 98 14.12 -13.88 5.45
N LEU A 99 13.15 -13.05 5.09
CA LEU A 99 13.33 -11.91 4.18
C LEU A 99 13.57 -10.63 4.97
N ASP A 100 14.50 -9.80 4.52
CA ASP A 100 14.77 -8.47 5.07
C ASP A 100 15.52 -7.60 4.05
N HIS A 101 15.75 -6.33 4.40
CA HIS A 101 16.59 -5.45 3.60
C HIS A 101 17.96 -5.29 4.23
N PRO A 102 19.06 -5.77 3.61
CA PRO A 102 20.43 -5.58 4.09
C PRO A 102 20.77 -4.12 4.40
N ALA A 103 20.25 -3.17 3.60
CA ALA A 103 20.41 -1.75 3.85
C ALA A 103 19.79 -1.26 5.19
N GLY A 104 18.88 -2.02 5.76
CA GLY A 104 18.24 -1.73 7.04
C GLY A 104 19.13 -2.02 8.26
N TYR A 105 20.11 -2.90 8.15
CA TYR A 105 20.90 -3.36 9.30
C TYR A 105 21.62 -2.21 10.03
N GLU A 106 21.97 -1.16 9.31
CA GLU A 106 22.69 0.01 9.85
C GLU A 106 21.77 1.19 10.22
N LEU A 107 20.46 1.10 10.00
CA LEU A 107 19.56 2.25 10.19
C LEU A 107 18.99 2.36 11.60
N GLY A 108 19.16 1.34 12.44
CA GLY A 108 18.50 1.25 13.75
C GLY A 108 17.00 0.95 13.59
N GLY A 109 16.38 0.41 14.66
CA GLY A 109 15.04 -0.16 14.61
C GLY A 109 13.92 0.78 14.19
N HIS A 110 14.05 2.08 14.46
CA HIS A 110 13.02 3.07 14.13
C HIS A 110 13.17 3.66 12.71
N GLY A 111 14.27 3.36 12.00
CA GLY A 111 14.60 3.99 10.73
C GLY A 111 14.17 3.20 9.47
N THR A 112 13.46 2.11 9.59
CA THR A 112 13.30 1.14 8.49
C THR A 112 11.96 1.19 7.75
N ALA A 113 10.94 1.86 8.29
CA ALA A 113 9.65 1.99 7.59
C ALA A 113 9.82 2.66 6.20
N GLY A 114 10.65 3.71 6.12
CA GLY A 114 10.90 4.42 4.86
C GLY A 114 11.61 3.59 3.79
N ILE A 115 12.26 2.48 4.16
CA ILE A 115 12.92 1.59 3.18
C ILE A 115 12.11 0.32 2.86
N PHE A 116 10.98 0.11 3.48
CA PHE A 116 10.18 -1.12 3.36
C PHE A 116 9.83 -1.46 1.90
N LEU A 117 9.43 -0.47 1.11
CA LEU A 117 9.11 -0.64 -0.31
C LEU A 117 10.21 -0.14 -1.26
N THR A 118 11.31 0.40 -0.75
CA THR A 118 12.39 0.93 -1.60
C THR A 118 13.66 0.09 -1.61
N GLY A 119 13.77 -0.88 -0.70
CA GLY A 119 14.94 -1.76 -0.57
C GLY A 119 16.20 -1.05 -0.06
N GLY A 120 16.13 0.23 0.27
CA GLY A 120 17.26 0.98 0.82
C GLY A 120 17.36 2.42 0.31
N LEU A 121 18.28 3.16 0.89
CA LEU A 121 18.50 4.57 0.57
C LEU A 121 19.37 4.74 -0.69
N ARG A 122 19.17 5.83 -1.40
CA ARG A 122 19.90 6.16 -2.63
C ARG A 122 21.34 6.61 -2.36
N ASN A 123 21.58 7.25 -1.22
CA ASN A 123 22.88 7.84 -0.89
C ASN A 123 23.34 7.48 0.52
N LYS A 124 24.67 7.52 0.74
CA LYS A 124 25.30 7.26 2.03
C LYS A 124 25.00 8.33 3.10
N THR A 125 24.62 9.54 2.69
CA THR A 125 24.23 10.62 3.59
C THR A 125 22.84 10.45 4.18
N ARG A 126 22.11 9.40 3.76
CA ARG A 126 20.76 9.06 4.22
C ARG A 126 19.73 10.18 4.06
N THR A 127 19.90 11.01 3.02
CA THR A 127 19.01 12.16 2.74
C THR A 127 18.04 11.90 1.59
N LEU A 128 18.30 10.89 0.74
CA LEU A 128 17.46 10.55 -0.41
C LEU A 128 17.10 9.07 -0.40
N ASN A 129 15.84 8.80 -0.68
CA ASN A 129 15.34 7.43 -0.87
C ASN A 129 15.46 6.98 -2.34
N ARG A 130 15.14 5.72 -2.60
CA ARG A 130 14.92 5.18 -3.94
C ARG A 130 13.43 5.24 -4.26
N VAL A 131 13.07 5.04 -5.52
CA VAL A 131 11.67 4.80 -5.89
C VAL A 131 11.13 3.57 -5.18
N SER A 132 9.92 3.63 -4.67
CA SER A 132 9.26 2.51 -4.01
C SER A 132 8.58 1.57 -5.03
N ALA A 133 8.45 0.30 -4.67
CA ALA A 133 7.88 -0.74 -5.53
C ALA A 133 6.43 -0.41 -5.96
N ASP A 134 5.62 0.15 -5.06
CA ASP A 134 4.27 0.60 -5.36
C ASP A 134 4.26 1.68 -6.44
N GLN A 135 5.22 2.61 -6.43
CA GLN A 135 5.29 3.66 -7.45
C GLN A 135 5.81 3.14 -8.80
N VAL A 136 6.70 2.15 -8.80
CA VAL A 136 7.10 1.46 -10.04
C VAL A 136 5.89 0.75 -10.67
N VAL A 137 5.05 0.11 -9.87
CA VAL A 137 3.80 -0.53 -10.31
C VAL A 137 2.77 0.52 -10.73
N ALA A 138 2.64 1.62 -9.98
CA ALA A 138 1.68 2.69 -10.24
C ALA A 138 1.93 3.40 -11.59
N GLU A 139 3.18 3.57 -11.97
CA GLU A 139 3.52 4.13 -13.29
C GLU A 139 3.01 3.27 -14.46
N HIS A 140 2.79 1.99 -14.23
CA HIS A 140 2.25 1.06 -15.22
C HIS A 140 0.73 0.91 -15.09
N LEU A 141 0.24 0.39 -13.96
CA LEU A 141 -1.18 0.10 -13.73
C LEU A 141 -2.04 1.35 -13.59
N GLY A 142 -1.47 2.42 -13.04
CA GLY A 142 -2.19 3.66 -12.77
C GLY A 142 -2.37 4.58 -14.00
N ARG A 143 -1.89 4.21 -15.18
CA ARG A 143 -2.02 5.06 -16.40
C ARG A 143 -3.46 5.30 -16.82
N GLU A 144 -4.33 4.33 -16.57
CA GLU A 144 -5.73 4.33 -16.99
C GLU A 144 -6.69 4.70 -15.87
N THR A 145 -6.17 4.98 -14.66
CA THR A 145 -6.98 5.33 -13.51
C THR A 145 -6.95 6.82 -13.19
N ARG A 146 -7.96 7.28 -12.45
CA ARG A 146 -8.04 8.68 -12.02
C ARG A 146 -6.88 9.05 -11.11
N PHE A 147 -6.56 8.19 -10.15
CA PHE A 147 -5.42 8.33 -9.23
C PHE A 147 -4.39 7.28 -9.57
N GLN A 148 -3.16 7.69 -9.82
CA GLN A 148 -2.07 6.79 -10.17
C GLN A 148 -1.80 5.80 -9.03
N SER A 149 -1.78 6.31 -7.81
CA SER A 149 -1.72 5.55 -6.57
C SER A 149 -2.50 6.24 -5.47
N LEU A 150 -2.82 5.50 -4.42
CA LEU A 150 -3.46 6.00 -3.21
C LEU A 150 -2.53 5.74 -2.03
N VAL A 151 -2.10 6.80 -1.36
CA VAL A 151 -1.21 6.71 -0.21
C VAL A 151 -2.00 7.05 1.05
N CYS A 152 -2.22 6.06 1.91
CA CYS A 152 -2.93 6.21 3.19
C CYS A 152 -1.94 6.03 4.35
N SER A 153 -2.14 6.81 5.40
CA SER A 153 -1.32 6.74 6.60
C SER A 153 -2.10 7.26 7.79
N THR A 154 -2.06 6.56 8.90
CA THR A 154 -2.71 7.01 10.15
C THR A 154 -2.13 8.31 10.70
N GLU A 155 -0.90 8.64 10.33
CA GLU A 155 -0.20 9.85 10.78
C GLU A 155 -0.38 11.03 9.82
N GLY A 156 -0.69 10.76 8.56
CA GLY A 156 -0.75 11.76 7.50
C GLY A 156 0.59 12.38 7.13
N GLY A 157 0.63 13.06 5.98
CA GLY A 157 1.84 13.72 5.47
C GLY A 157 2.99 12.76 5.17
N VAL A 158 4.22 13.25 5.23
CA VAL A 158 5.41 12.47 4.81
C VAL A 158 6.29 12.02 5.99
N GLY A 159 6.27 12.72 7.11
CA GLY A 159 7.21 12.48 8.23
C GLY A 159 8.66 12.84 7.88
N ALA A 160 9.60 12.23 8.59
CA ALA A 160 11.03 12.32 8.28
C ALA A 160 11.49 11.01 7.63
N LEU A 161 12.55 11.03 6.82
CA LEU A 161 13.00 9.87 6.04
C LEU A 161 13.18 8.59 6.87
N LEU A 162 13.76 8.68 8.06
CA LEU A 162 13.95 7.55 8.96
C LEU A 162 12.77 7.30 9.92
N ASN A 163 11.86 8.27 10.07
CA ASN A 163 10.59 8.17 10.81
C ASN A 163 9.45 8.51 9.86
N SER A 164 9.36 7.76 8.79
CA SER A 164 8.46 8.04 7.70
C SER A 164 7.00 7.80 8.08
N ASN A 165 6.14 8.72 7.63
CA ASN A 165 4.69 8.57 7.67
C ASN A 165 4.14 8.02 6.34
N THR A 166 5.02 7.62 5.42
CA THR A 166 4.65 7.07 4.12
C THR A 166 5.57 5.91 3.73
N LEU A 167 5.08 5.02 2.90
CA LEU A 167 5.85 3.93 2.27
C LEU A 167 6.25 4.27 0.84
N SER A 168 5.62 5.31 0.27
CA SER A 168 5.64 5.62 -1.15
C SER A 168 6.61 6.75 -1.47
N TYR A 169 7.51 6.51 -2.43
CA TYR A 169 8.52 7.44 -2.88
C TYR A 169 8.59 7.47 -4.40
N ASP A 170 8.61 8.66 -4.99
CA ASP A 170 8.72 8.86 -6.43
C ASP A 170 10.12 8.45 -6.98
N ARG A 171 10.31 8.54 -8.30
CA ARG A 171 11.62 8.22 -8.93
C ARG A 171 12.76 9.13 -8.50
N SER A 172 12.46 10.31 -8.01
CA SER A 172 13.46 11.24 -7.46
C SER A 172 13.83 10.90 -6.01
N GLY A 173 13.07 10.02 -5.36
CA GLY A 173 13.21 9.65 -3.95
C GLY A 173 12.47 10.59 -3.01
N ASN A 174 11.55 11.42 -3.52
CA ASN A 174 10.69 12.25 -2.70
C ASN A 174 9.54 11.43 -2.12
N PRO A 175 9.22 11.61 -0.83
CA PRO A 175 8.10 10.93 -0.21
C PRO A 175 6.77 11.50 -0.72
N LEU A 176 5.83 10.61 -1.02
CA LEU A 176 4.45 10.97 -1.32
C LEU A 176 3.63 11.08 -0.02
N PRO A 177 2.84 12.15 0.18
CA PRO A 177 2.13 12.36 1.44
C PRO A 177 0.99 11.36 1.62
N GLY A 178 0.92 10.77 2.82
CA GLY A 178 -0.18 9.92 3.23
C GLY A 178 -1.40 10.74 3.65
N ILE A 179 -2.60 10.20 3.39
CA ILE A 179 -3.88 10.77 3.82
C ILE A 179 -4.32 10.04 5.07
N ALA A 180 -4.61 10.79 6.16
CA ALA A 180 -5.03 10.21 7.44
C ALA A 180 -6.55 10.27 7.67
N GLU A 181 -7.19 11.34 7.22
CA GLU A 181 -8.60 11.57 7.52
C GLU A 181 -9.52 10.84 6.55
N PRO A 182 -10.41 9.93 7.03
CA PRO A 182 -11.32 9.18 6.16
C PRO A 182 -12.23 10.09 5.31
N SER A 183 -12.72 11.21 5.88
CA SER A 183 -13.52 12.18 5.14
C SER A 183 -12.73 12.81 3.99
N ALA A 184 -11.47 13.20 4.21
CA ALA A 184 -10.61 13.77 3.17
C ALA A 184 -10.32 12.74 2.06
N LEU A 185 -10.09 11.47 2.44
CA LEU A 185 -9.90 10.38 1.51
C LEU A 185 -11.16 10.13 0.66
N PHE A 186 -12.33 10.10 1.29
CA PHE A 186 -13.62 9.99 0.60
C PHE A 186 -13.85 11.15 -0.36
N ASP A 187 -13.64 12.38 0.09
CA ASP A 187 -13.83 13.59 -0.73
C ASP A 187 -12.87 13.61 -1.94
N MET A 188 -11.64 13.16 -1.78
CA MET A 188 -10.69 13.02 -2.87
C MET A 188 -11.16 11.98 -3.89
N LEU A 189 -11.61 10.81 -3.44
CA LEU A 189 -12.02 9.71 -4.32
C LEU A 189 -13.35 10.00 -5.02
N PHE A 190 -14.35 10.55 -4.31
CA PHE A 190 -15.75 10.60 -4.73
C PHE A 190 -16.35 12.00 -4.74
N GLY A 191 -15.72 12.99 -4.10
CA GLY A 191 -16.18 14.39 -4.05
C GLY A 191 -15.99 15.13 -5.38
N ALA A 192 -17.08 15.59 -5.99
CA ALA A 192 -17.03 16.19 -7.34
C ALA A 192 -16.61 17.68 -7.35
N ALA A 193 -16.97 18.45 -6.32
CA ALA A 193 -16.80 19.91 -6.34
C ALA A 193 -15.41 20.38 -5.89
N GLN A 194 -14.87 19.76 -4.85
CA GLN A 194 -13.59 20.11 -4.24
C GLN A 194 -12.41 19.84 -5.19
N ALA A 195 -12.45 18.73 -5.94
CA ALA A 195 -11.40 18.34 -6.86
C ALA A 195 -11.12 19.38 -7.95
N ARG A 196 -12.16 20.01 -8.51
CA ARG A 196 -12.01 21.03 -9.57
C ARG A 196 -11.35 22.30 -9.06
N GLN A 197 -11.71 22.76 -7.86
CA GLN A 197 -11.15 23.96 -7.26
C GLN A 197 -9.68 23.77 -6.88
N THR A 198 -9.36 22.63 -6.24
CA THR A 198 -7.99 22.28 -5.86
C THR A 198 -7.07 22.18 -7.08
N LEU A 199 -7.52 21.54 -8.15
CA LEU A 199 -6.75 21.40 -9.40
C LEU A 199 -6.47 22.78 -10.06
N ARG A 200 -7.44 23.68 -10.07
CA ARG A 200 -7.24 25.04 -10.61
C ARG A 200 -6.19 25.79 -9.80
N THR A 201 -6.24 25.70 -8.48
CA THR A 201 -5.28 26.35 -7.58
C THR A 201 -3.88 25.78 -7.75
N GLN A 202 -3.75 24.45 -7.76
CA GLN A 202 -2.46 23.77 -7.96
C GLN A 202 -1.83 24.08 -9.32
N ALA A 203 -2.63 24.10 -10.39
CA ALA A 203 -2.17 24.47 -11.73
C ALA A 203 -1.67 25.93 -11.78
N SER A 204 -2.39 26.87 -11.16
CA SER A 204 -1.98 28.27 -11.12
C SER A 204 -0.69 28.50 -10.32
N VAL A 205 -0.50 27.75 -9.21
CA VAL A 205 0.75 27.81 -8.43
C VAL A 205 1.91 27.25 -9.24
N LEU A 206 1.69 26.13 -9.93
CA LEU A 206 2.71 25.48 -10.77
C LEU A 206 3.15 26.39 -11.92
N ASP A 207 2.20 26.99 -12.64
CA ASP A 207 2.49 27.91 -13.76
C ASP A 207 3.39 29.06 -13.31
N ARG A 208 3.09 29.70 -12.16
CA ARG A 208 3.91 30.75 -11.57
C ARG A 208 5.32 30.29 -11.18
N LEU A 209 5.39 29.09 -10.59
CA LEU A 209 6.66 28.50 -10.15
C LEU A 209 7.57 28.19 -11.35
N LEU A 210 7.03 27.64 -12.43
CA LEU A 210 7.76 27.37 -13.66
C LEU A 210 8.23 28.67 -14.37
N GLU A 211 7.45 29.74 -14.33
CA GLU A 211 7.81 31.05 -14.86
C GLU A 211 8.99 31.64 -14.06
N SER A 212 8.88 31.72 -12.72
CA SER A 212 9.95 32.21 -11.85
C SER A 212 11.24 31.40 -11.98
N THR A 213 11.12 30.11 -12.20
CA THR A 213 12.27 29.21 -12.35
C THR A 213 13.01 29.42 -13.68
N ARG A 214 12.28 29.69 -14.77
CA ARG A 214 12.90 30.04 -16.07
C ARG A 214 13.70 31.34 -15.98
N GLU A 215 13.19 32.35 -15.29
CA GLU A 215 13.91 33.61 -15.06
C GLU A 215 15.18 33.39 -14.24
N LEU A 216 15.10 32.59 -13.17
CA LEU A 216 16.24 32.28 -12.29
C LEU A 216 17.32 31.49 -13.04
N ASN A 217 16.97 30.55 -13.89
CA ASN A 217 17.92 29.69 -14.63
C ASN A 217 18.89 30.51 -15.51
N GLY A 218 18.45 31.64 -16.04
CA GLY A 218 19.28 32.56 -16.79
C GLY A 218 20.38 33.25 -15.99
N GLN A 219 20.26 33.29 -14.65
CA GLN A 219 21.14 34.04 -13.74
C GLN A 219 22.09 33.13 -12.96
N LEU A 220 21.94 31.79 -13.03
CA LEU A 220 22.67 30.84 -12.20
C LEU A 220 23.95 30.32 -12.84
N GLY A 221 24.95 30.02 -12.01
CA GLY A 221 26.16 29.28 -12.38
C GLY A 221 25.89 27.77 -12.59
N ALA A 222 26.87 27.06 -13.20
CA ALA A 222 26.68 25.66 -13.59
C ALA A 222 26.35 24.68 -12.43
N ALA A 223 26.84 24.95 -11.20
CA ALA A 223 26.54 24.11 -10.04
C ALA A 223 25.11 24.29 -9.55
N ASP A 224 24.61 25.53 -9.54
CA ASP A 224 23.27 25.85 -9.09
C ASP A 224 22.22 25.51 -10.15
N ARG A 225 22.57 25.57 -11.43
CA ARG A 225 21.70 25.05 -12.53
C ARG A 225 21.42 23.56 -12.34
N ARG A 226 22.41 22.75 -11.97
CA ARG A 226 22.19 21.31 -11.71
C ARG A 226 21.20 21.08 -10.57
N LYS A 227 21.31 21.85 -9.46
CA LYS A 227 20.33 21.77 -8.36
C LYS A 227 18.93 22.21 -8.80
N LEU A 228 18.86 23.23 -9.65
CA LEU A 228 17.62 23.71 -10.22
C LEU A 228 17.00 22.68 -11.17
N ASP A 229 17.81 21.97 -11.96
CA ASP A 229 17.36 20.88 -12.83
C ASP A 229 16.81 19.70 -12.02
N GLU A 230 17.44 19.33 -10.90
CA GLU A 230 16.93 18.32 -9.96
C GLU A 230 15.59 18.76 -9.35
N TYR A 231 15.47 20.02 -8.97
CA TYR A 231 14.20 20.59 -8.49
C TYR A 231 13.12 20.58 -9.57
N LEU A 232 13.45 21.00 -10.81
CA LEU A 232 12.53 20.98 -11.94
C LEU A 232 12.09 19.56 -12.33
N PHE A 233 12.93 18.57 -12.15
CA PHE A 233 12.55 17.18 -12.35
C PHE A 233 11.44 16.76 -11.38
N SER A 234 11.55 17.16 -10.12
CA SER A 234 10.47 16.92 -9.11
C SER A 234 9.18 17.67 -9.46
N VAL A 235 9.29 18.89 -9.95
CA VAL A 235 8.15 19.72 -10.37
C VAL A 235 7.42 19.11 -11.59
N ARG A 236 8.14 18.44 -12.50
CA ARG A 236 7.53 17.71 -13.63
C ARG A 236 6.62 16.57 -13.17
N GLY A 237 6.93 15.92 -12.08
CA GLY A 237 6.03 14.90 -11.47
C GLY A 237 4.68 15.50 -11.10
N VAL A 238 4.68 16.66 -10.44
CA VAL A 238 3.46 17.40 -10.08
C VAL A 238 2.71 17.88 -11.33
N GLU A 239 3.43 18.33 -12.37
CA GLU A 239 2.82 18.73 -13.65
C GLU A 239 2.08 17.56 -14.31
N GLN A 240 2.68 16.38 -14.35
CA GLN A 240 2.06 15.18 -14.92
C GLN A 240 0.79 14.78 -14.14
N GLU A 241 0.81 14.88 -12.81
CA GLU A 241 -0.38 14.64 -11.99
C GLU A 241 -1.50 15.65 -12.27
N ILE A 242 -1.18 16.93 -12.43
CA ILE A 242 -2.17 17.96 -12.80
C ILE A 242 -2.73 17.71 -14.20
N VAL A 243 -1.90 17.35 -15.17
CA VAL A 243 -2.33 17.01 -16.54
C VAL A 243 -3.25 15.79 -16.52
N ARG A 244 -2.88 14.75 -15.78
CA ARG A 244 -3.73 13.57 -15.57
C ARG A 244 -5.08 13.96 -14.97
N ALA A 245 -5.06 14.68 -13.85
CA ALA A 245 -6.26 15.10 -13.16
C ALA A 245 -7.18 15.96 -14.04
N ARG A 246 -6.62 16.84 -14.89
CA ARG A 246 -7.37 17.59 -15.91
C ARG A 246 -8.09 16.68 -16.90
N GLY A 247 -7.44 15.60 -17.36
CA GLY A 247 -8.04 14.61 -18.27
C GLY A 247 -9.28 13.91 -17.69
N TRP A 248 -9.42 13.90 -16.36
CA TRP A 248 -10.55 13.30 -15.64
C TRP A 248 -11.63 14.30 -15.21
N LEU A 249 -11.44 15.63 -15.44
CA LEU A 249 -12.40 16.66 -14.99
C LEU A 249 -13.80 16.47 -15.55
N ASP A 250 -13.91 16.02 -16.80
CA ASP A 250 -15.18 15.79 -17.49
C ASP A 250 -15.76 14.39 -17.23
N THR A 251 -15.01 13.52 -16.54
CA THR A 251 -15.48 12.20 -16.14
C THR A 251 -16.03 12.29 -14.73
N PRO A 252 -17.32 12.01 -14.49
CA PRO A 252 -17.89 12.02 -13.15
C PRO A 252 -17.15 11.03 -12.25
N ASN A 253 -17.05 11.37 -10.94
CA ASN A 253 -16.62 10.40 -9.95
C ASN A 253 -17.69 9.31 -9.83
N ALA A 254 -17.26 8.09 -9.51
CA ALA A 254 -18.19 7.04 -9.09
C ALA A 254 -18.98 7.56 -7.88
N ARG A 255 -20.28 7.36 -7.88
CA ARG A 255 -21.13 7.70 -6.73
C ARG A 255 -21.14 6.54 -5.75
N VAL A 256 -20.72 6.82 -4.54
CA VAL A 256 -20.74 5.90 -3.41
C VAL A 256 -21.69 6.48 -2.38
N ASP A 257 -22.57 5.65 -1.80
CA ASP A 257 -23.40 6.08 -0.69
C ASP A 257 -22.53 6.21 0.56
N ALA A 258 -22.32 7.44 0.98
CA ALA A 258 -21.57 7.76 2.19
C ALA A 258 -22.31 7.37 3.48
N ALA A 259 -23.64 7.13 3.42
CA ALA A 259 -24.44 6.84 4.60
C ALA A 259 -24.05 5.54 5.30
N GLU A 260 -23.47 4.59 4.56
CA GLU A 260 -22.96 3.33 5.11
C GLU A 260 -21.53 3.45 5.70
N LEU A 261 -20.85 4.59 5.48
CA LEU A 261 -19.47 4.81 5.90
C LEU A 261 -19.41 5.73 7.12
N ASN A 262 -18.75 5.29 8.18
CA ASN A 262 -18.51 6.13 9.36
C ASN A 262 -17.36 7.12 9.12
N LEU A 263 -17.55 8.08 8.21
CA LEU A 263 -16.53 9.06 7.84
C LEU A 263 -16.12 10.03 8.96
N ALA A 264 -16.96 10.16 9.98
CA ALA A 264 -16.71 11.00 11.15
C ALA A 264 -15.89 10.31 12.25
N CYS A 265 -15.59 9.01 12.09
CA CYS A 265 -14.78 8.29 13.06
C CYS A 265 -13.35 8.81 13.08
N ASN A 266 -12.75 8.79 14.24
CA ASN A 266 -11.34 9.09 14.39
C ASN A 266 -10.64 8.00 15.23
N ILE A 267 -9.35 7.89 15.03
CA ILE A 267 -8.53 6.85 15.62
C ILE A 267 -8.54 6.84 17.16
N LYS A 268 -8.72 7.99 17.81
CA LYS A 268 -8.70 8.13 19.27
C LYS A 268 -10.00 7.61 19.91
N ASN A 269 -11.13 7.86 19.24
CA ASN A 269 -12.45 7.54 19.79
C ASN A 269 -12.90 6.12 19.44
N ASP A 270 -12.67 5.69 18.18
CA ASP A 270 -13.03 4.35 17.70
C ASP A 270 -11.96 3.83 16.72
N PRO A 271 -10.85 3.29 17.25
CA PRO A 271 -9.75 2.79 16.43
C PRO A 271 -10.16 1.65 15.47
N ARG A 272 -11.10 0.79 15.87
CA ARG A 272 -11.61 -0.29 15.02
C ARG A 272 -12.40 0.25 13.83
N ALA A 273 -13.34 1.15 14.08
CA ALA A 273 -14.11 1.77 13.01
C ALA A 273 -13.22 2.59 12.08
N TYR A 274 -12.20 3.28 12.62
CA TYR A 274 -11.24 4.00 11.81
C TYR A 274 -10.49 3.09 10.82
N LEU A 275 -9.94 1.98 11.28
CA LEU A 275 -9.25 1.04 10.39
C LEU A 275 -10.21 0.48 9.33
N ARG A 276 -11.42 0.11 9.74
CA ARG A 276 -12.42 -0.46 8.83
C ARG A 276 -12.85 0.53 7.76
N VAL A 277 -13.11 1.79 8.10
CA VAL A 277 -13.51 2.78 7.10
C VAL A 277 -12.38 3.07 6.11
N VAL A 278 -11.11 3.08 6.54
CA VAL A 278 -9.99 3.21 5.61
C VAL A 278 -9.92 1.99 4.66
N TYR A 279 -10.08 0.77 5.18
CA TYR A 279 -10.15 -0.43 4.35
C TYR A 279 -11.37 -0.44 3.41
N ASP A 280 -12.52 0.08 3.84
CA ASP A 280 -13.70 0.24 2.99
C ASP A 280 -13.43 1.23 1.85
N LEU A 281 -12.74 2.33 2.12
CA LEU A 281 -12.37 3.30 1.10
C LEU A 281 -11.35 2.74 0.10
N LEU A 282 -10.38 1.94 0.56
CA LEU A 282 -9.45 1.20 -0.31
C LEU A 282 -10.19 0.18 -1.18
N PHE A 283 -11.11 -0.58 -0.58
CA PHE A 283 -11.97 -1.52 -1.30
C PHE A 283 -12.78 -0.80 -2.40
N LEU A 284 -13.46 0.28 -2.05
CA LEU A 284 -14.25 1.08 -2.98
C LEU A 284 -13.39 1.70 -4.10
N ALA A 285 -12.20 2.17 -3.77
CA ALA A 285 -11.26 2.71 -4.76
C ALA A 285 -10.84 1.64 -5.78
N PHE A 286 -10.64 0.39 -5.35
CA PHE A 286 -10.34 -0.74 -6.24
C PHE A 286 -11.57 -1.21 -7.01
N GLN A 287 -12.72 -1.33 -6.36
CA GLN A 287 -13.97 -1.76 -7.00
C GLN A 287 -14.43 -0.79 -8.09
N THR A 288 -14.23 0.51 -7.89
CA THR A 288 -14.56 1.55 -8.86
C THR A 288 -13.46 1.82 -9.87
N ASP A 289 -12.32 1.12 -9.79
CA ASP A 289 -11.11 1.34 -10.56
C ASP A 289 -10.64 2.81 -10.53
N SER A 290 -10.89 3.50 -9.41
CA SER A 290 -10.40 4.86 -9.16
C SER A 290 -8.88 4.89 -9.04
N THR A 291 -8.30 3.82 -8.48
CA THR A 291 -6.87 3.49 -8.50
C THR A 291 -6.68 1.98 -8.57
N ARG A 292 -5.48 1.55 -8.96
CA ARG A 292 -5.06 0.12 -8.97
C ARG A 292 -3.90 -0.15 -8.02
N VAL A 293 -3.37 0.90 -7.37
CA VAL A 293 -2.23 0.79 -6.47
C VAL A 293 -2.51 1.59 -5.20
N ALA A 294 -2.29 0.97 -4.04
CA ALA A 294 -2.47 1.63 -2.76
C ALA A 294 -1.41 1.20 -1.74
N THR A 295 -1.11 2.10 -0.80
CA THR A 295 -0.35 1.79 0.41
C THR A 295 -1.11 2.29 1.64
N PHE A 296 -1.01 1.53 2.74
CA PHE A 296 -1.58 1.93 4.02
C PHE A 296 -0.58 1.67 5.15
N LEU A 297 -0.09 2.75 5.77
CA LEU A 297 0.77 2.70 6.94
C LEU A 297 -0.11 2.88 8.18
N THR A 298 -0.26 1.81 9.00
CA THR A 298 -1.13 1.80 10.19
C THR A 298 -0.48 2.40 11.44
N GLY A 299 0.70 2.93 11.31
CA GLY A 299 1.44 3.64 12.36
C GLY A 299 2.88 3.86 11.95
N ASN A 300 3.47 4.96 12.39
CA ASN A 300 4.88 5.22 12.17
C ASN A 300 5.77 4.55 13.23
N MET A 301 7.07 4.59 13.01
CA MET A 301 8.09 3.99 13.88
C MET A 301 8.63 4.97 14.95
N ARG A 302 7.89 6.04 15.31
CA ARG A 302 8.31 6.95 16.38
C ARG A 302 8.28 6.26 17.73
N GLY A 303 9.38 6.33 18.47
CA GLY A 303 9.48 5.74 19.80
C GLY A 303 8.55 6.38 20.85
N GLU A 304 8.07 7.60 20.61
CA GLU A 304 7.12 8.30 21.47
C GLU A 304 5.70 7.92 21.07
N SER A 305 5.29 6.73 21.49
CA SER A 305 4.01 6.11 21.11
C SER A 305 2.77 6.95 21.44
N GLN A 306 2.82 7.78 22.50
CA GLN A 306 1.70 8.64 22.89
C GLN A 306 1.32 9.69 21.83
N TYR A 307 2.23 10.01 20.90
CA TYR A 307 1.99 10.94 19.80
C TYR A 307 1.72 10.24 18.47
N SER A 308 1.86 8.92 18.44
CA SER A 308 1.54 8.12 17.25
C SER A 308 0.09 7.64 17.29
N ALA A 309 -0.55 7.62 16.13
CA ALA A 309 -1.86 7.03 15.96
C ALA A 309 -1.89 5.56 16.42
N ALA A 310 -0.78 4.83 16.27
CA ALA A 310 -0.62 3.46 16.73
C ALA A 310 -0.82 3.28 18.26
N ALA A 311 -0.76 4.34 19.05
CA ALA A 311 -1.05 4.29 20.49
C ALA A 311 -2.49 3.85 20.80
N ALA A 312 -3.42 3.97 19.87
CA ALA A 312 -4.80 3.56 20.04
C ALA A 312 -5.02 2.03 19.92
N TRP A 313 -4.14 1.33 19.21
CA TRP A 313 -4.34 -0.10 18.88
C TRP A 313 -4.30 -1.04 20.09
N PRO A 314 -3.36 -0.94 21.05
CA PRO A 314 -3.35 -1.82 22.21
C PRO A 314 -4.64 -1.74 23.00
N LYS A 315 -5.16 -0.54 23.26
CA LYS A 315 -6.42 -0.35 23.98
C LYS A 315 -7.58 -1.02 23.24
N ALA A 316 -7.63 -0.90 21.92
CA ALA A 316 -8.65 -1.55 21.09
C ALA A 316 -8.52 -3.08 21.11
N ALA A 317 -7.31 -3.59 21.32
CA ALA A 317 -6.99 -5.02 21.50
C ALA A 317 -7.18 -5.52 22.94
N GLY A 318 -7.64 -4.68 23.86
CA GLY A 318 -7.77 -5.02 25.28
C GLY A 318 -6.44 -5.11 26.04
N VAL A 319 -5.40 -4.45 25.53
CA VAL A 319 -4.06 -4.37 26.14
C VAL A 319 -3.90 -3.02 26.84
N ARG A 320 -3.39 -3.03 28.08
CA ARG A 320 -3.26 -1.81 28.89
C ARG A 320 -1.99 -1.00 28.61
N GLU A 321 -0.95 -1.68 28.17
CA GLU A 321 0.35 -1.08 27.91
C GLU A 321 0.35 -0.29 26.59
N GLU A 322 1.26 0.66 26.46
CA GLU A 322 1.46 1.43 25.23
C GLU A 322 2.03 0.57 24.09
N ALA A 323 1.69 0.89 22.85
CA ALA A 323 2.07 0.12 21.66
C ALA A 323 3.56 -0.18 21.56
N HIS A 324 4.41 0.83 21.77
CA HIS A 324 5.87 0.67 21.72
C HIS A 324 6.38 -0.25 22.84
N LYS A 325 5.85 -0.06 24.07
CA LYS A 325 6.19 -0.91 25.21
C LYS A 325 5.74 -2.37 25.02
N VAL A 326 4.54 -2.59 24.51
CA VAL A 326 4.04 -3.95 24.17
C VAL A 326 5.03 -4.68 23.29
N LYS A 327 5.60 -3.98 22.29
CA LYS A 327 6.55 -4.60 21.35
C LYS A 327 7.95 -4.79 21.92
N HIS A 328 8.40 -3.91 22.82
CA HIS A 328 9.64 -4.13 23.57
C HIS A 328 9.52 -5.29 24.53
N ASP A 329 8.37 -5.43 25.19
CA ASP A 329 8.10 -6.49 26.14
C ASP A 329 7.64 -7.82 25.48
N ALA A 330 7.54 -7.89 24.15
CA ALA A 330 6.97 -9.01 23.43
C ALA A 330 7.64 -10.37 23.72
N GLY A 331 8.93 -10.38 24.03
CA GLY A 331 9.65 -11.58 24.45
C GLY A 331 9.26 -12.05 25.87
N SER A 332 8.89 -11.13 26.77
CA SER A 332 8.50 -11.43 28.16
C SER A 332 7.00 -11.58 28.33
N LYS A 333 6.20 -10.83 27.58
CA LYS A 333 4.73 -10.81 27.59
C LYS A 333 4.16 -11.01 26.18
N PRO A 334 4.39 -12.16 25.55
CA PRO A 334 3.99 -12.38 24.17
C PRO A 334 2.46 -12.40 23.99
N GLU A 335 1.69 -12.66 25.02
CA GLU A 335 0.23 -12.65 24.98
C GLU A 335 -0.33 -11.25 24.67
N ASP A 336 0.28 -10.19 25.19
CA ASP A 336 -0.13 -8.81 24.93
C ASP A 336 0.24 -8.41 23.49
N ALA A 337 1.44 -8.79 23.04
CA ALA A 337 1.86 -8.57 21.64
C ALA A 337 0.99 -9.37 20.67
N SER A 338 0.66 -10.62 21.00
CA SER A 338 -0.23 -11.47 20.21
C SER A 338 -1.62 -10.84 20.06
N ARG A 339 -2.23 -10.36 21.16
CA ARG A 339 -3.54 -9.67 21.08
C ARG A 339 -3.51 -8.41 20.24
N TYR A 340 -2.43 -7.62 20.38
CA TYR A 340 -2.24 -6.42 19.58
C TYR A 340 -2.14 -6.73 18.08
N ASP A 341 -1.29 -7.69 17.71
CA ASP A 341 -1.11 -8.09 16.31
C ASP A 341 -2.37 -8.76 15.74
N ALA A 342 -3.02 -9.63 16.51
CA ALA A 342 -4.28 -10.27 16.13
C ALA A 342 -5.39 -9.24 15.87
N PHE A 343 -5.45 -8.15 16.65
CA PHE A 343 -6.40 -7.06 16.39
C PHE A 343 -6.17 -6.40 15.03
N LEU A 344 -4.91 -6.11 14.67
CA LEU A 344 -4.60 -5.53 13.35
C LEU A 344 -4.88 -6.52 12.22
N LEU A 345 -4.55 -7.80 12.41
CA LEU A 345 -4.81 -8.87 11.45
C LEU A 345 -6.31 -9.14 11.26
N GLU A 346 -7.13 -8.98 12.30
CA GLU A 346 -8.59 -9.05 12.18
C GLU A 346 -9.12 -7.97 11.21
N GLN A 347 -8.58 -6.75 11.28
CA GLN A 347 -9.00 -5.68 10.38
C GLN A 347 -8.47 -5.93 8.94
N PHE A 348 -7.27 -6.49 8.81
CA PHE A 348 -6.75 -6.89 7.50
C PHE A 348 -7.55 -8.06 6.90
N ALA A 349 -7.93 -9.05 7.70
CA ALA A 349 -8.84 -10.14 7.29
C ALA A 349 -10.20 -9.60 6.82
N TYR A 350 -10.75 -8.60 7.51
CA TYR A 350 -11.96 -7.92 7.08
C TYR A 350 -11.81 -7.34 5.66
N PHE A 351 -10.70 -6.64 5.38
CA PHE A 351 -10.42 -6.10 4.05
C PHE A 351 -10.30 -7.20 2.99
N MET A 352 -9.56 -8.25 3.29
CA MET A 352 -9.42 -9.41 2.39
C MET A 352 -10.77 -10.07 2.08
N THR A 353 -11.62 -10.24 3.08
CA THR A 353 -12.97 -10.82 2.91
C THR A 353 -13.81 -9.95 1.99
N ARG A 354 -13.79 -8.62 2.16
CA ARG A 354 -14.49 -7.70 1.25
C ARG A 354 -14.03 -7.85 -0.20
N LEU A 355 -12.71 -7.99 -0.42
CA LEU A 355 -12.16 -8.23 -1.76
C LEU A 355 -12.54 -9.62 -2.31
N GLN A 356 -12.61 -10.63 -1.45
CA GLN A 356 -12.99 -11.99 -1.82
C GLN A 356 -14.47 -12.11 -2.19
N ASP A 357 -15.35 -11.39 -1.50
CA ASP A 357 -16.80 -11.41 -1.73
C ASP A 357 -17.19 -10.63 -3.00
N ALA A 358 -16.36 -9.71 -3.45
CA ALA A 358 -16.61 -8.92 -4.65
C ALA A 358 -16.18 -9.68 -5.91
N ARG A 359 -17.13 -9.92 -6.82
CA ARG A 359 -16.89 -10.56 -8.12
C ARG A 359 -16.46 -9.57 -9.19
N GLU A 360 -15.53 -10.01 -10.04
CA GLU A 360 -15.05 -9.28 -11.20
C GLU A 360 -14.83 -10.29 -12.35
N GLY A 361 -15.85 -10.46 -13.19
CA GLY A 361 -15.87 -11.52 -14.18
C GLY A 361 -15.95 -12.92 -13.53
N ASP A 362 -15.05 -13.80 -13.95
CA ASP A 362 -14.90 -15.17 -13.47
C ASP A 362 -14.14 -15.30 -12.15
N ALA A 363 -13.46 -14.23 -11.73
CA ALA A 363 -12.62 -14.17 -10.53
C ALA A 363 -13.23 -13.29 -9.44
N THR A 364 -12.61 -13.26 -8.27
CA THR A 364 -12.88 -12.29 -7.22
C THR A 364 -11.94 -11.08 -7.36
N LEU A 365 -12.30 -9.97 -6.73
CA LEU A 365 -11.41 -8.82 -6.66
C LEU A 365 -10.10 -9.16 -5.92
N LEU A 366 -10.14 -10.08 -4.95
CA LEU A 366 -8.95 -10.59 -4.25
C LEU A 366 -8.03 -11.39 -5.18
N ASP A 367 -8.59 -12.22 -6.09
CA ASP A 367 -7.78 -12.98 -7.04
C ASP A 367 -6.95 -12.08 -7.96
N ARG A 368 -7.41 -10.86 -8.21
CA ARG A 368 -6.74 -9.84 -9.04
C ARG A 368 -6.00 -8.76 -8.24
N THR A 369 -6.01 -8.86 -6.92
CA THR A 369 -5.34 -7.92 -6.03
C THR A 369 -4.22 -8.63 -5.28
N LEU A 370 -2.97 -8.24 -5.54
CA LEU A 370 -1.84 -8.69 -4.74
C LEU A 370 -1.72 -7.81 -3.49
N LEU A 371 -1.76 -8.42 -2.32
CA LEU A 371 -1.63 -7.76 -1.03
C LEU A 371 -0.30 -8.15 -0.38
N LEU A 372 0.45 -7.16 0.11
CA LEU A 372 1.61 -7.35 0.97
C LEU A 372 1.32 -6.74 2.34
N TYR A 373 1.26 -7.55 3.38
CA TYR A 373 1.11 -7.11 4.76
C TYR A 373 2.40 -7.39 5.52
N GLY A 374 2.92 -6.42 6.30
CA GLY A 374 4.13 -6.68 7.06
C GLY A 374 4.72 -5.49 7.80
N SER A 375 5.89 -5.73 8.39
CA SER A 375 6.71 -4.74 9.08
C SER A 375 8.16 -4.87 8.68
N SER A 376 8.93 -3.80 8.85
CA SER A 376 10.39 -3.81 8.64
C SER A 376 11.19 -4.16 9.90
N ASN A 377 10.50 -4.66 10.92
CA ASN A 377 11.10 -5.09 12.18
C ASN A 377 10.56 -6.44 12.61
N SER A 378 11.41 -7.26 13.22
CA SER A 378 11.01 -8.41 14.03
C SER A 378 11.03 -8.04 15.53
N THR A 379 11.58 -8.89 16.39
CA THR A 379 11.57 -8.65 17.84
C THR A 379 12.39 -7.40 18.23
N SER A 380 11.90 -6.66 19.21
CA SER A 380 12.61 -5.50 19.79
C SER A 380 13.24 -4.57 18.74
N HIS A 381 12.54 -4.37 17.63
CA HIS A 381 12.99 -3.57 16.49
C HIS A 381 14.24 -4.09 15.76
N ALA A 382 14.48 -5.39 15.78
CA ALA A 382 15.51 -5.99 14.94
C ALA A 382 15.13 -5.85 13.46
N ASN A 383 16.05 -5.33 12.65
CA ASN A 383 15.85 -5.07 11.22
C ASN A 383 16.16 -6.29 10.36
N THR A 384 15.79 -7.47 10.84
CA THR A 384 16.00 -8.77 10.20
C THR A 384 14.74 -9.61 10.28
N ASN A 385 14.61 -10.58 9.37
CA ASN A 385 13.48 -11.52 9.40
C ASN A 385 12.13 -10.81 9.50
N TYR A 386 11.82 -9.98 8.50
CA TYR A 386 10.58 -9.19 8.50
C TYR A 386 9.35 -10.07 8.56
N PRO A 387 8.37 -9.75 9.41
CA PRO A 387 7.10 -10.45 9.45
C PRO A 387 6.26 -10.04 8.24
N LEU A 388 6.16 -10.95 7.28
CA LEU A 388 5.50 -10.69 6.00
C LEU A 388 4.39 -11.69 5.75
N ILE A 389 3.31 -11.24 5.15
CA ILE A 389 2.22 -12.05 4.60
C ILE A 389 1.95 -11.56 3.19
N LEU A 390 2.11 -12.44 2.21
CA LEU A 390 1.65 -12.21 0.86
C LEU A 390 0.26 -12.82 0.71
N ALA A 391 -0.69 -12.10 0.08
CA ALA A 391 -2.07 -12.54 -0.03
C ALA A 391 -2.71 -12.17 -1.36
N GLY A 392 -3.72 -12.92 -1.79
CA GLY A 392 -4.45 -12.68 -3.03
C GLY A 392 -3.63 -12.88 -4.30
N GLY A 393 -4.01 -12.25 -5.41
CA GLY A 393 -3.24 -12.30 -6.65
C GLY A 393 -3.19 -13.70 -7.32
N ARG A 394 -4.17 -14.57 -7.12
CA ARG A 394 -4.21 -15.88 -7.78
C ARG A 394 -4.22 -15.76 -9.30
N SER A 395 -4.93 -14.79 -9.85
CA SER A 395 -4.94 -14.52 -11.29
C SER A 395 -3.57 -14.03 -11.82
N LEU A 396 -2.66 -13.60 -10.93
CA LEU A 396 -1.26 -13.27 -11.24
C LEU A 396 -0.33 -14.49 -11.16
N GLY A 397 -0.86 -15.66 -10.81
CA GLY A 397 -0.12 -16.91 -10.69
C GLY A 397 0.47 -17.17 -9.31
N PHE A 398 0.10 -16.39 -8.27
CA PHE A 398 0.56 -16.67 -6.91
C PHE A 398 -0.11 -17.90 -6.31
N LYS A 399 0.68 -18.73 -5.63
CA LYS A 399 0.25 -19.94 -4.93
C LYS A 399 0.30 -19.71 -3.42
N HIS A 400 -0.82 -19.92 -2.77
CA HIS A 400 -0.98 -19.72 -1.34
C HIS A 400 -1.24 -21.02 -0.56
N GLY A 401 -1.55 -20.90 0.73
CA GLY A 401 -1.83 -22.01 1.63
C GLY A 401 -0.55 -22.71 2.12
N GLN A 402 0.56 -21.98 2.17
CA GLN A 402 1.86 -22.48 2.63
C GLN A 402 2.59 -21.42 3.46
N TYR A 403 3.44 -21.87 4.36
CA TYR A 403 4.39 -21.02 5.07
C TYR A 403 5.79 -21.26 4.50
N LEU A 404 6.44 -20.20 4.03
CA LEU A 404 7.77 -20.27 3.43
C LEU A 404 8.81 -19.63 4.34
N LYS A 405 9.88 -20.37 4.61
CA LYS A 405 11.04 -19.92 5.38
C LYS A 405 12.25 -19.81 4.45
N PHE A 406 12.77 -18.61 4.29
CA PHE A 406 14.00 -18.38 3.53
C PHE A 406 15.22 -18.38 4.47
N PRO A 407 16.42 -18.75 3.98
CA PRO A 407 17.64 -18.67 4.79
C PRO A 407 17.90 -17.23 5.25
N ALA A 408 18.05 -17.07 6.57
CA ALA A 408 18.27 -15.76 7.19
C ALA A 408 19.44 -14.99 6.57
N LYS A 409 19.24 -13.71 6.26
CA LYS A 409 20.25 -12.79 5.68
C LYS A 409 20.83 -13.26 4.33
N ARG A 410 20.14 -14.15 3.61
CA ARG A 410 20.57 -14.68 2.30
C ARG A 410 19.73 -14.18 1.15
N VAL A 411 18.46 -13.93 1.39
CA VAL A 411 17.49 -13.56 0.38
C VAL A 411 16.95 -12.17 0.73
N PRO A 412 17.30 -11.12 -0.05
CA PRO A 412 16.78 -9.79 0.23
C PRO A 412 15.28 -9.71 -0.04
N MET A 413 14.55 -8.94 0.77
CA MET A 413 13.12 -8.68 0.55
C MET A 413 12.84 -8.08 -0.84
N SER A 414 13.82 -7.42 -1.42
CA SER A 414 13.74 -6.90 -2.79
C SER A 414 13.47 -7.98 -3.84
N ASN A 415 13.77 -9.26 -3.57
CA ASN A 415 13.38 -10.38 -4.42
C ASN A 415 11.86 -10.60 -4.43
N LEU A 416 11.21 -10.46 -3.27
CA LEU A 416 9.75 -10.47 -3.16
C LEU A 416 9.14 -9.30 -3.92
N LEU A 417 9.68 -8.08 -3.75
CA LEU A 417 9.21 -6.88 -4.45
C LEU A 417 9.41 -7.02 -5.97
N LEU A 418 10.55 -7.54 -6.43
CA LEU A 418 10.78 -7.81 -7.85
C LEU A 418 9.77 -8.83 -8.41
N THR A 419 9.51 -9.90 -7.67
CA THR A 419 8.51 -10.91 -8.05
C THR A 419 7.14 -10.28 -8.20
N ALA A 420 6.71 -9.46 -7.22
CA ALA A 420 5.45 -8.74 -7.26
C ALA A 420 5.36 -7.80 -8.48
N ILE A 421 6.40 -6.98 -8.72
CA ILE A 421 6.45 -6.04 -9.84
C ILE A 421 6.31 -6.78 -11.18
N GLN A 422 7.06 -7.86 -11.39
CA GLN A 422 7.02 -8.62 -12.64
C GLN A 422 5.67 -9.34 -12.84
N ARG A 423 5.07 -9.89 -11.77
CA ARG A 423 3.75 -10.53 -11.83
C ARG A 423 2.60 -9.55 -12.09
N LEU A 424 2.84 -8.28 -11.85
CA LEU A 424 1.93 -7.18 -12.20
C LEU A 424 2.19 -6.61 -13.61
N ASP A 425 2.84 -7.41 -14.48
CA ASP A 425 3.15 -7.10 -15.88
C ASP A 425 4.09 -5.90 -16.09
N VAL A 426 4.83 -5.50 -15.05
CA VAL A 426 5.84 -4.46 -15.16
C VAL A 426 7.19 -5.07 -15.54
N ARG A 427 7.70 -4.72 -16.72
CA ARG A 427 8.96 -5.25 -17.25
C ARG A 427 10.16 -4.54 -16.62
N VAL A 428 10.75 -5.17 -15.61
CA VAL A 428 12.02 -4.76 -14.99
C VAL A 428 12.88 -5.99 -14.76
N GLU A 429 14.19 -5.87 -14.95
CA GLU A 429 15.16 -6.97 -14.75
C GLU A 429 15.57 -7.09 -13.28
N SER A 430 15.59 -5.98 -12.56
CA SER A 430 15.98 -5.91 -11.14
C SER A 430 15.24 -4.81 -10.41
N PHE A 431 15.18 -4.91 -9.10
CA PHE A 431 14.63 -3.88 -8.22
C PHE A 431 15.53 -3.75 -6.96
N ALA A 432 15.99 -2.53 -6.67
CA ALA A 432 16.87 -2.23 -5.54
C ALA A 432 18.11 -3.15 -5.48
N ASP A 433 18.21 -3.99 -4.45
CA ASP A 433 19.28 -4.97 -4.23
C ASP A 433 18.85 -6.41 -4.54
N SER A 434 17.79 -6.59 -5.34
CA SER A 434 17.31 -7.91 -5.71
C SER A 434 18.37 -8.74 -6.46
N THR A 435 18.41 -10.02 -6.15
CA THR A 435 19.29 -11.01 -6.77
C THR A 435 18.55 -11.99 -7.71
N GLY A 436 17.22 -11.89 -7.75
CA GLY A 436 16.33 -12.72 -8.57
C GLY A 436 14.91 -12.67 -8.06
N VAL A 437 14.03 -13.49 -8.63
CA VAL A 437 12.64 -13.67 -8.22
C VAL A 437 12.48 -14.83 -7.26
N LEU A 438 11.37 -14.88 -6.53
CA LEU A 438 10.99 -15.99 -5.64
C LEU A 438 10.06 -16.93 -6.38
N SER A 439 10.62 -17.95 -7.02
CA SER A 439 9.87 -18.96 -7.81
C SER A 439 8.94 -19.83 -6.96
N GLU A 440 9.20 -19.93 -5.65
CA GLU A 440 8.41 -20.71 -4.69
C GLU A 440 7.00 -20.11 -4.50
N LEU A 441 6.81 -18.87 -4.86
CA LEU A 441 5.54 -18.15 -4.75
C LEU A 441 4.61 -18.33 -5.95
N THR A 442 5.12 -18.84 -7.09
CA THR A 442 4.41 -18.79 -8.38
C THR A 442 4.31 -20.12 -9.12
#